data_a8aadf935aa1f795ae180c7016e298a4
#
_entry.id   a8aadf935aa1f795ae180c7016e298a4
#
_cell.length_a   1.000
_cell.length_b   1.000
_cell.length_c   1.000
_cell.angle_alpha   90.00
_cell.angle_beta   90.00
_cell.angle_gamma   90.00
#
_symmetry.space_group_name_H-M   'P 1'
#
loop_
_entity.id
_entity.type
_entity.pdbx_description
1 polymer ?
#
loop_
_entity_poly.entity_id
_entity_poly.type
_entity_poly.pdbx_seq_one_letter_code
_entity_poly.pdbx_strand_id
1 'polypeptide(L)'
;MSSLRNFHVHAQNNLPGNVTMTRTLEIEWEHTPDLPEVPVITSDTEKSFCGLLRELRPAFEQENIVLKFTSRLGTGREGLQSRVTLNGRSLWDLIVEIAEEQRQCDGRRCEMRTPIRFPTIVRGDIQFQCVPDLVLRKVFLRACSII
;
A
#
# COMPACT_ATOMS: atom_id res chain seq x y z
N MET A 1 -2.39 5.16 22.86
CA MET A 1 -2.16 5.17 22.22
C MET A 1 -1.80 5.19 22.10
N SER A 2 -1.82 5.54 21.85
CA SER A 2 -1.41 5.78 21.25
C SER A 2 -1.29 6.19 21.12
N SER A 3 -1.28 6.69 21.24
CA SER A 3 -1.09 7.32 20.73
C SER A 3 -1.27 7.96 20.70
N LEU A 4 -1.27 8.37 20.99
CA LEU A 4 -1.27 9.16 20.70
C LEU A 4 -1.42 9.66 20.98
N ARG A 5 -1.41 9.85 21.38
CA ARG A 5 -1.34 10.62 21.39
C ARG A 5 -1.54 11.16 21.45
N ASN A 6 -1.54 11.34 21.46
CA ASN A 6 -1.49 12.12 21.11
C ASN A 6 -1.54 12.63 21.12
N PHE A 7 -1.54 12.90 21.43
CA PHE A 7 -1.37 13.65 20.98
C PHE A 7 -1.57 14.23 21.37
N HIS A 8 -1.44 14.50 21.68
CA HIS A 8 -1.25 15.40 21.53
C HIS A 8 -1.16 16.23 21.71
N VAL A 9 -1.17 16.46 22.25
CA VAL A 9 -0.92 17.44 22.03
C VAL A 9 -0.59 18.17 22.31
N HIS A 10 -0.29 18.42 22.17
CA HIS A 10 0.13 19.29 21.82
C HIS A 10 0.35 20.07 21.69
N ALA A 11 0.33 19.89 22.16
CA ALA A 11 0.43 20.99 21.87
C ALA A 11 0.75 21.48 21.00
N GLN A 12 0.78 21.56 20.66
CA GLN A 12 1.23 22.02 19.77
C GLN A 12 1.47 23.27 19.59
N ASN A 13 2.01 23.63 19.77
CA ASN A 13 2.52 24.80 19.45
C ASN A 13 2.59 25.14 18.09
N ASN A 14 1.69 25.74 17.58
CA ASN A 14 1.67 26.00 16.22
C ASN A 14 2.26 27.28 15.91
N LEU A 15 3.52 27.23 15.65
CA LEU A 15 4.17 28.37 15.05
C LEU A 15 3.71 28.47 13.60
N PRO A 16 3.40 29.66 13.14
CA PRO A 16 3.04 29.84 11.74
C PRO A 16 4.14 29.33 10.84
N GLY A 17 3.74 28.56 9.85
CA GLY A 17 4.69 27.99 8.92
C GLY A 17 5.26 26.65 9.34
N ASN A 18 5.04 26.27 10.61
CA ASN A 18 5.52 25.00 11.09
C ASN A 18 4.40 24.05 11.45
N VAL A 19 3.24 24.28 10.92
CA VAL A 19 2.12 23.40 11.18
C VAL A 19 2.35 22.11 10.41
N THR A 20 2.57 21.03 11.13
CA THR A 20 2.74 19.73 10.51
C THR A 20 1.37 19.11 10.35
N MET A 21 0.97 18.90 9.14
CA MET A 21 -0.30 18.26 8.88
C MET A 21 -0.16 16.77 9.03
N THR A 22 -1.01 16.19 9.86
CA THR A 22 -1.09 14.75 9.99
C THR A 22 -1.85 14.20 8.81
N ARG A 23 -1.28 13.19 8.17
CA ARG A 23 -1.92 12.48 7.08
C ARG A 23 -2.29 11.10 7.55
N THR A 24 -3.30 10.53 6.94
CA THR A 24 -3.72 9.17 7.26
C THR A 24 -3.58 8.31 6.01
N LEU A 25 -2.97 7.15 6.18
CA LEU A 25 -3.01 6.10 5.17
C LEU A 25 -4.01 5.08 5.65
N GLU A 26 -5.19 5.11 5.07
CA GLU A 26 -6.25 4.19 5.44
C GLU A 26 -6.30 3.05 4.45
N ILE A 27 -5.98 1.86 4.92
CA ILE A 27 -5.98 0.66 4.10
C ILE A 27 -7.16 -0.19 4.51
N GLU A 28 -8.00 -0.52 3.53
CA GLU A 28 -9.14 -1.39 3.75
C GLU A 28 -8.95 -2.65 2.92
N TRP A 29 -9.05 -3.78 3.57
CA TRP A 29 -8.92 -5.08 2.91
C TRP A 29 -10.23 -5.85 3.06
N GLU A 30 -10.90 -6.05 1.95
CA GLU A 30 -12.11 -6.85 1.90
C GLU A 30 -11.75 -8.19 1.29
N HIS A 31 -12.10 -9.30 1.95
CA HIS A 31 -11.64 -10.61 1.50
C HIS A 31 -12.61 -11.72 1.90
N THR A 32 -12.46 -12.85 1.24
CA THR A 32 -13.21 -14.05 1.61
C THR A 32 -12.56 -14.71 2.82
N PRO A 33 -13.30 -15.56 3.57
CA PRO A 33 -12.78 -16.13 4.82
C PRO A 33 -11.56 -17.04 4.66
N ASP A 34 -11.34 -17.55 3.46
CA ASP A 34 -10.23 -18.48 3.20
C ASP A 34 -8.88 -17.79 3.05
N LEU A 35 -8.83 -16.46 3.00
CA LEU A 35 -7.58 -15.74 2.88
C LEU A 35 -7.11 -15.25 4.25
N PRO A 36 -5.96 -15.74 4.73
CA PRO A 36 -5.44 -15.33 6.05
C PRO A 36 -4.70 -14.00 6.01
N GLU A 37 -4.29 -13.53 4.83
CA GLU A 37 -3.53 -12.29 4.70
C GLU A 37 -3.71 -11.73 3.30
N VAL A 38 -3.34 -10.49 3.11
CA VAL A 38 -3.36 -9.86 1.80
C VAL A 38 -2.45 -10.67 0.87
N PRO A 39 -2.95 -11.18 -0.25
CA PRO A 39 -2.18 -12.08 -1.10
C PRO A 39 -1.22 -11.34 -2.03
N VAL A 40 -0.34 -10.54 -1.46
CA VAL A 40 0.69 -9.81 -2.17
C VAL A 40 2.01 -10.00 -1.43
N ILE A 41 3.06 -10.29 -2.18
CA ILE A 41 4.38 -10.50 -1.61
C ILE A 41 5.38 -9.74 -2.48
N THR A 42 6.44 -9.22 -1.88
CA THR A 42 7.47 -8.55 -2.65
C THR A 42 8.31 -9.59 -3.40
N SER A 43 8.52 -9.35 -4.69
CA SER A 43 9.20 -10.32 -5.55
C SER A 43 10.68 -10.45 -5.26
N ASP A 44 11.32 -9.38 -4.81
CA ASP A 44 12.77 -9.33 -4.60
C ASP A 44 13.18 -9.48 -3.14
N THR A 45 12.34 -9.13 -2.19
CA THR A 45 12.67 -9.21 -0.77
C THR A 45 11.81 -10.23 -0.01
N GLU A 46 10.84 -10.82 -0.67
CA GLU A 46 9.96 -11.85 -0.13
C GLU A 46 9.24 -11.44 1.16
N LYS A 47 8.84 -10.20 1.23
CA LYS A 47 8.08 -9.71 2.37
C LYS A 47 6.60 -9.74 2.08
N SER A 48 5.81 -10.10 3.08
CA SER A 48 4.36 -10.02 2.94
C SER A 48 3.92 -8.56 2.94
N PHE A 49 2.72 -8.30 2.46
CA PHE A 49 2.15 -6.95 2.42
C PHE A 49 2.15 -6.32 3.83
N CYS A 50 1.65 -7.04 4.81
CA CYS A 50 1.61 -6.54 6.18
C CYS A 50 3.01 -6.46 6.80
N GLY A 51 3.92 -7.35 6.41
CA GLY A 51 5.31 -7.29 6.86
C GLY A 51 5.99 -6.02 6.37
N LEU A 52 5.75 -5.66 5.12
CA LEU A 52 6.31 -4.42 4.56
C LEU A 52 5.72 -3.19 5.24
N LEU A 53 4.41 -3.19 5.50
CA LEU A 53 3.78 -2.08 6.23
C LEU A 53 4.38 -1.91 7.61
N ARG A 54 4.62 -3.03 8.30
CA ARG A 54 5.20 -3.00 9.63
C ARG A 54 6.62 -2.42 9.59
N GLU A 55 7.38 -2.78 8.58
CA GLU A 55 8.73 -2.26 8.39
C GLU A 55 8.71 -0.76 8.12
N LEU A 56 7.73 -0.28 7.38
CA LEU A 56 7.64 1.14 6.99
C LEU A 56 7.00 2.01 8.05
N ARG A 57 6.40 1.43 9.07
CA ARG A 57 5.68 2.19 10.09
C ARG A 57 6.54 3.30 10.73
N PRO A 58 7.79 3.05 11.14
CA PRO A 58 8.61 4.13 11.71
C PRO A 58 8.82 5.29 10.73
N ALA A 59 9.01 5.00 9.45
CA ALA A 59 9.18 6.04 8.46
C ALA A 59 7.90 6.85 8.29
N PHE A 60 6.73 6.18 8.30
CA PHE A 60 5.46 6.88 8.23
C PHE A 60 5.28 7.79 9.44
N GLU A 61 5.63 7.34 10.62
CA GLU A 61 5.51 8.14 11.83
C GLU A 61 6.38 9.38 11.75
N GLN A 62 7.57 9.27 11.20
CA GLN A 62 8.45 10.41 11.01
C GLN A 62 7.86 11.44 10.05
N GLU A 63 7.03 10.99 9.11
CA GLU A 63 6.39 11.88 8.16
C GLU A 63 4.98 12.28 8.61
N ASN A 64 4.64 11.99 9.86
CA ASN A 64 3.32 12.28 10.43
C ASN A 64 2.18 11.59 9.67
N ILE A 65 2.42 10.36 9.27
CA ILE A 65 1.41 9.54 8.61
C ILE A 65 0.90 8.52 9.61
N VAL A 66 -0.40 8.55 9.86
CA VAL A 66 -1.06 7.57 10.71
C VAL A 66 -1.55 6.42 9.83
N LEU A 67 -1.14 5.22 10.18
CA LEU A 67 -1.53 4.04 9.42
C LEU A 67 -2.76 3.40 10.07
N LYS A 68 -3.81 3.22 9.29
CA LYS A 68 -5.01 2.50 9.73
C LYS A 68 -5.25 1.33 8.79
N PHE A 69 -5.35 0.15 9.35
CA PHE A 69 -5.61 -1.05 8.56
C PHE A 69 -6.90 -1.68 9.05
N THR A 70 -7.85 -1.86 8.16
CA THR A 70 -9.14 -2.47 8.46
C THR A 70 -9.34 -3.68 7.57
N SER A 71 -9.71 -4.79 8.16
CA SER A 71 -10.00 -6.02 7.43
C SER A 71 -11.47 -6.36 7.64
N ARG A 72 -12.14 -6.76 6.57
CA ARG A 72 -13.52 -7.18 6.68
C ARG A 72 -13.82 -8.28 5.67
N LEU A 73 -14.80 -9.09 6.01
CA LEU A 73 -15.22 -10.17 5.12
C LEU A 73 -16.07 -9.60 4.00
N GLY A 74 -15.75 -9.99 2.77
CA GLY A 74 -16.51 -9.63 1.60
C GLY A 74 -17.38 -10.79 1.14
N THR A 75 -18.23 -10.52 0.17
CA THR A 75 -19.17 -11.50 -0.33
C THR A 75 -18.63 -12.33 -1.49
N GLY A 76 -17.42 -12.04 -1.95
CA GLY A 76 -16.87 -12.72 -3.12
C GLY A 76 -17.55 -12.34 -4.41
N ARG A 77 -18.20 -11.19 -4.46
CA ARG A 77 -18.88 -10.73 -5.67
C ARG A 77 -17.88 -10.60 -6.81
N GLU A 78 -18.36 -10.87 -8.00
CA GLU A 78 -17.56 -10.75 -9.23
C GLU A 78 -16.34 -11.67 -9.25
N GLY A 79 -16.35 -12.72 -8.42
CA GLY A 79 -15.25 -13.65 -8.37
C GLY A 79 -13.99 -13.13 -7.72
N LEU A 80 -14.07 -11.96 -7.08
CA LEU A 80 -12.91 -11.39 -6.38
C LEU A 80 -12.82 -11.95 -4.98
N GLN A 81 -11.68 -12.57 -4.67
CA GLN A 81 -11.42 -13.09 -3.34
C GLN A 81 -10.82 -12.03 -2.42
N SER A 82 -10.26 -10.99 -2.97
CA SER A 82 -9.55 -10.00 -2.20
C SER A 82 -9.58 -8.65 -2.90
N ARG A 83 -9.80 -7.61 -2.13
CA ARG A 83 -9.80 -6.25 -2.64
C ARG A 83 -9.17 -5.33 -1.60
N VAL A 84 -8.14 -4.61 -1.99
CA VAL A 84 -7.44 -3.68 -1.10
C VAL A 84 -7.57 -2.28 -1.66
N THR A 85 -7.96 -1.33 -0.80
CA THR A 85 -7.96 0.08 -1.18
C THR A 85 -7.07 0.86 -0.21
N LEU A 86 -6.41 1.87 -0.73
CA LEU A 86 -5.55 2.77 0.05
C LEU A 86 -6.10 4.16 -0.16
N ASN A 87 -6.65 4.74 0.89
CA ASN A 87 -7.32 6.05 0.82
C ASN A 87 -8.34 6.09 -0.32
N GLY A 88 -9.09 5.00 -0.47
CA GLY A 88 -10.15 4.89 -1.45
C GLY A 88 -9.71 4.49 -2.85
N ARG A 89 -8.41 4.36 -3.10
CA ARG A 89 -7.90 3.96 -4.41
C ARG A 89 -7.51 2.49 -4.41
N SER A 90 -7.79 1.79 -5.49
CA SER A 90 -7.47 0.37 -5.60
C SER A 90 -5.96 0.16 -5.54
N LEU A 91 -5.52 -0.80 -4.73
CA LEU A 91 -4.11 -1.17 -4.65
C LEU A 91 -3.58 -1.53 -6.04
N TRP A 92 -4.35 -2.30 -6.80
CA TRP A 92 -3.89 -2.76 -8.10
C TRP A 92 -3.71 -1.61 -9.09
N ASP A 93 -4.63 -0.64 -9.07
CA ASP A 93 -4.53 0.53 -9.93
C ASP A 93 -3.29 1.34 -9.60
N LEU A 94 -2.98 1.49 -8.31
CA LEU A 94 -1.78 2.20 -7.88
C LEU A 94 -0.52 1.47 -8.29
N ILE A 95 -0.51 0.14 -8.17
CA ILE A 95 0.64 -0.67 -8.59
C ILE A 95 0.91 -0.49 -10.07
N VAL A 96 -0.13 -0.56 -10.89
CA VAL A 96 0.01 -0.41 -12.33
C VAL A 96 0.50 1.00 -12.68
N GLU A 97 -0.06 2.01 -12.02
CA GLU A 97 0.32 3.40 -12.24
C GLU A 97 1.82 3.62 -11.97
N ILE A 98 2.30 3.14 -10.83
CA ILE A 98 3.71 3.28 -10.45
C ILE A 98 4.61 2.49 -11.41
N ALA A 99 4.22 1.27 -11.75
CA ALA A 99 5.01 0.44 -12.65
C ALA A 99 5.10 1.04 -14.04
N GLU A 100 4.01 1.67 -14.52
CA GLU A 100 4.02 2.37 -15.80
C GLU A 100 5.00 3.54 -15.78
N GLU A 101 5.01 4.29 -14.70
CA GLU A 101 5.94 5.42 -14.57
C GLU A 101 7.39 4.95 -14.58
N GLN A 102 7.69 3.85 -13.90
CA GLN A 102 9.02 3.31 -13.89
C GLN A 102 9.46 2.83 -15.28
N ARG A 103 8.52 2.25 -16.01
CA ARG A 103 8.82 1.81 -17.37
C ARG A 103 9.20 3.00 -18.26
N GLN A 104 8.53 4.13 -18.09
CA GLN A 104 8.85 5.33 -18.85
C GLN A 104 10.18 5.92 -18.44
N CYS A 105 10.50 5.89 -17.16
CA CYS A 105 11.76 6.43 -16.65
C CYS A 105 12.96 5.64 -17.13
N ASP A 106 12.78 4.38 -17.49
CA ASP A 106 13.87 3.58 -18.03
C ASP A 106 14.20 3.92 -19.47
N GLY A 107 13.54 4.93 -20.04
CA GLY A 107 13.84 5.39 -21.39
C GLY A 107 13.40 4.44 -22.48
N ARG A 108 12.68 3.41 -22.15
CA ARG A 108 12.23 2.46 -23.15
C ARG A 108 10.95 2.95 -23.76
N ARG A 109 11.01 3.30 -25.02
CA ARG A 109 9.81 3.55 -25.75
C ARG A 109 9.23 2.22 -26.14
N CYS A 110 8.21 1.83 -25.50
CA CYS A 110 7.45 0.71 -25.98
C CYS A 110 6.50 1.20 -27.04
N GLU A 111 6.82 0.91 -28.27
CA GLU A 111 5.90 1.18 -29.36
C GLU A 111 4.65 0.33 -29.25
N MET A 112 4.80 -0.86 -28.68
CA MET A 112 3.67 -1.69 -28.38
C MET A 112 3.51 -1.71 -26.87
N ARG A 113 2.44 -1.16 -26.40
CA ARG A 113 2.16 -1.17 -24.98
C ARG A 113 1.66 -2.53 -24.57
N THR A 114 2.57 -3.35 -24.10
CA THR A 114 2.15 -4.58 -23.46
C THR A 114 1.65 -4.23 -22.07
N PRO A 115 0.53 -4.81 -21.66
CA PRO A 115 0.06 -4.61 -20.29
C PRO A 115 1.11 -5.05 -19.29
N ILE A 116 1.23 -4.31 -18.19
CA ILE A 116 2.13 -4.71 -17.12
C ILE A 116 1.53 -5.90 -16.42
N ARG A 117 2.35 -6.93 -16.28
CA ARG A 117 1.96 -8.15 -15.60
C ARG A 117 2.98 -8.47 -14.54
N PHE A 118 2.48 -8.98 -13.43
CA PHE A 118 3.33 -9.39 -12.33
C PHE A 118 3.20 -10.89 -12.16
N PRO A 119 4.31 -11.59 -11.85
CA PRO A 119 4.24 -13.02 -11.63
C PRO A 119 3.38 -13.35 -10.42
N THR A 120 2.89 -14.57 -10.39
CA THR A 120 2.16 -15.08 -9.24
C THR A 120 2.86 -16.33 -8.74
N ILE A 121 2.76 -16.57 -7.46
CA ILE A 121 3.26 -17.81 -6.86
C ILE A 121 2.15 -18.40 -6.00
N VAL A 122 2.16 -19.71 -5.82
CA VAL A 122 1.20 -20.40 -4.98
C VAL A 122 1.92 -20.88 -3.74
N ARG A 123 1.37 -20.52 -2.58
CA ARG A 123 1.86 -21.02 -1.30
C ARG A 123 0.66 -21.62 -0.56
N GLY A 124 0.70 -22.92 -0.33
CA GLY A 124 -0.46 -23.63 0.13
C GLY A 124 -1.55 -23.56 -0.93
N ASP A 125 -2.73 -23.12 -0.55
CA ASP A 125 -3.84 -22.98 -1.50
C ASP A 125 -4.05 -21.53 -1.94
N ILE A 126 -3.09 -20.66 -1.63
CA ILE A 126 -3.24 -19.23 -1.87
C ILE A 126 -2.31 -18.78 -2.99
N GLN A 127 -2.87 -18.06 -3.96
CA GLN A 127 -2.11 -17.48 -5.05
C GLN A 127 -1.73 -16.05 -4.68
N PHE A 128 -0.42 -15.78 -4.63
CA PHE A 128 0.10 -14.47 -4.29
C PHE A 128 0.58 -13.73 -5.53
N GLN A 129 0.32 -12.42 -5.58
CA GLN A 129 0.89 -11.55 -6.60
C GLN A 129 2.28 -11.10 -6.13
N CYS A 130 3.27 -11.23 -7.01
CA CYS A 130 4.63 -10.83 -6.69
C CYS A 130 4.90 -9.45 -7.28
N VAL A 131 5.11 -8.47 -6.43
CA VAL A 131 5.31 -7.08 -6.85
C VAL A 131 6.66 -6.60 -6.30
N PRO A 132 7.49 -5.91 -7.09
CA PRO A 132 8.76 -5.42 -6.57
C PRO A 132 8.58 -4.55 -5.32
N ASP A 133 9.48 -4.73 -4.37
CA ASP A 133 9.46 -3.99 -3.10
C ASP A 133 9.35 -2.47 -3.34
N LEU A 134 10.17 -1.96 -4.24
CA LEU A 134 10.19 -0.52 -4.53
C LEU A 134 8.85 -0.03 -5.06
N VAL A 135 8.17 -0.82 -5.87
CA VAL A 135 6.86 -0.45 -6.40
C VAL A 135 5.85 -0.33 -5.27
N LEU A 136 5.82 -1.31 -4.35
CA LEU A 136 4.90 -1.26 -3.23
C LEU A 136 5.18 -0.07 -2.30
N ARG A 137 6.45 0.23 -2.04
CA ARG A 137 6.80 1.39 -1.21
C ARG A 137 6.29 2.68 -1.83
N LYS A 138 6.46 2.81 -3.14
CA LYS A 138 5.97 3.99 -3.85
C LYS A 138 4.45 4.07 -3.87
N VAL A 139 3.78 2.93 -3.92
CA VAL A 139 2.32 2.88 -3.86
C VAL A 139 1.82 3.50 -2.55
N PHE A 140 2.43 3.12 -1.42
CA PHE A 140 2.02 3.67 -0.14
C PHE A 140 2.23 5.19 -0.09
N LEU A 141 3.35 5.66 -0.60
CA LEU A 141 3.63 7.10 -0.65
C LEU A 141 2.67 7.83 -1.60
N ARG A 142 2.36 7.24 -2.75
CA ARG A 142 1.42 7.82 -3.70
C ARG A 142 0.03 7.94 -3.10
N ALA A 143 -0.40 6.92 -2.35
CA ALA A 143 -1.70 6.95 -1.70
C ALA A 143 -1.82 8.09 -0.71
N CYS A 144 -0.70 8.50 -0.10
CA CYS A 144 -0.66 9.65 0.80
C CYS A 144 -0.38 10.96 0.08
N SER A 145 -0.31 10.94 -1.23
CA SER A 145 -0.02 12.13 -2.06
C SER A 145 1.33 12.76 -1.76
N ILE A 146 2.33 11.94 -1.47
CA ILE A 146 3.68 12.42 -1.23
C ILE A 146 4.51 12.45 -2.51
N ILE A 147 4.18 11.61 -3.47
CA ILE A 147 4.89 11.58 -4.76
C ILE A 147 3.94 11.67 -5.94
#